data_f0c2f35fbf5b72df7c99494cc3d54119
#
_entry.id   f0c2f35fbf5b72df7c99494cc3d54119
#
_cell.length_a   1.000
_cell.length_b   1.000
_cell.length_c   1.000
_cell.angle_alpha   90.00
_cell.angle_beta   90.00
_cell.angle_gamma   90.00
#
_symmetry.space_group_name_H-M   'P 1'
#
loop_
_entity.id
_entity.type
_entity.pdbx_description
1 polymer ?
#
loop_
_entity_poly.entity_id
_entity_poly.type
_entity_poly.pdbx_seq_one_letter_code
_entity_poly.pdbx_strand_id
1 'polypeptide(L)'
;MRVRLVHVTRFDYSADVVEGVMEVRLGPYSDSTQRWDRFHIGVTPTGSVRQYVDGFGNRTHLVTVGKPHRMLEVVTRSELSTTLENPSAAPAKPPRPLLPSDQIDFLSPSPLVPALPDFAEMLAAAGFTGHATSFDGVRTLSRLVHDRFTYERNVTTVGTTVAEVMRHHSGVCQDFAHVLIGLCRAAGVPARYVSGYTVSDLPPDNAPLRAQASHAWVEAYTPTHGWRGFDATNDVVVGDGHVKVAVGRDYADVSPTRGSFRGNADQRLGVVVEAYRID
;
A
#
# COMPACT_ATOMS: atom_id res chain seq x y z
N MET A 1 14.21 7.92 11.79
CA MET A 1 14.62 6.50 11.80
C MET A 1 15.21 6.12 10.43
N ARG A 2 16.29 5.36 10.38
CA ARG A 2 16.85 4.80 9.15
C ARG A 2 16.40 3.35 8.98
N VAL A 3 16.06 2.97 7.76
CA VAL A 3 15.49 1.64 7.45
C VAL A 3 16.24 1.01 6.29
N ARG A 4 16.51 -0.29 6.41
CA ARG A 4 16.93 -1.17 5.32
C ARG A 4 15.74 -2.04 4.92
N LEU A 5 15.44 -2.05 3.62
CA LEU A 5 14.35 -2.82 3.03
C LEU A 5 14.91 -3.73 1.94
N VAL A 6 14.59 -5.01 2.00
CA VAL A 6 14.81 -5.99 0.93
C VAL A 6 13.46 -6.61 0.57
N HIS A 7 13.14 -6.64 -0.72
CA HIS A 7 11.96 -7.34 -1.21
C HIS A 7 12.38 -8.24 -2.37
N VAL A 8 12.04 -9.52 -2.26
CA VAL A 8 12.23 -10.54 -3.29
C VAL A 8 10.88 -10.99 -3.77
N THR A 9 10.64 -10.86 -5.07
CA THR A 9 9.49 -11.47 -5.75
C THR A 9 10.00 -12.50 -6.72
N ARG A 10 9.54 -13.74 -6.60
CA ARG A 10 9.93 -14.86 -7.45
C ARG A 10 8.71 -15.51 -8.07
N PHE A 11 8.79 -15.69 -9.38
CA PHE A 11 7.83 -16.45 -10.17
C PHE A 11 8.50 -17.72 -10.68
N ASP A 12 7.93 -18.88 -10.37
CA ASP A 12 8.33 -20.16 -10.93
C ASP A 12 7.23 -20.60 -11.91
N TYR A 13 7.62 -21.01 -13.11
CA TYR A 13 6.74 -21.40 -14.20
C TYR A 13 6.84 -22.91 -14.46
N SER A 14 5.70 -23.56 -14.73
CA SER A 14 5.64 -25.01 -15.01
C SER A 14 6.28 -25.38 -16.35
N ALA A 15 6.41 -24.44 -17.29
CA ALA A 15 7.05 -24.61 -18.60
C ALA A 15 7.83 -23.34 -18.97
N ASP A 16 8.57 -23.37 -20.06
CA ASP A 16 9.29 -22.20 -20.56
C ASP A 16 8.31 -21.10 -20.98
N VAL A 17 8.54 -19.88 -20.48
CA VAL A 17 7.84 -18.67 -20.87
C VAL A 17 8.80 -17.72 -21.59
N VAL A 18 8.28 -16.91 -22.49
CA VAL A 18 9.02 -15.92 -23.26
C VAL A 18 8.32 -14.57 -23.20
N GLU A 19 9.04 -13.50 -23.57
CA GLU A 19 8.47 -12.15 -23.68
C GLU A 19 7.71 -11.70 -22.43
N GLY A 20 8.29 -11.95 -21.25
CA GLY A 20 7.75 -11.44 -20.01
C GLY A 20 7.88 -9.91 -19.93
N VAL A 21 6.77 -9.22 -19.66
CA VAL A 21 6.72 -7.77 -19.41
C VAL A 21 6.02 -7.54 -18.08
N MET A 22 6.66 -6.80 -17.18
CA MET A 22 6.13 -6.59 -15.84
C MET A 22 6.39 -5.17 -15.35
N GLU A 23 5.38 -4.52 -14.83
CA GLU A 23 5.51 -3.33 -13.99
C GLU A 23 5.80 -3.74 -12.55
N VAL A 24 6.79 -3.09 -11.95
CA VAL A 24 7.24 -3.34 -10.58
C VAL A 24 7.18 -2.03 -9.80
N ARG A 25 6.32 -1.97 -8.77
CA ARG A 25 6.14 -0.83 -7.86
C ARG A 25 6.69 -1.16 -6.47
N LEU A 26 8.02 -1.30 -6.40
CA LEU A 26 8.75 -1.67 -5.17
C LEU A 26 9.79 -0.62 -4.76
N GLY A 27 9.88 0.48 -5.51
CA GLY A 27 10.74 1.62 -5.14
C GLY A 27 10.08 2.46 -4.04
N PRO A 28 10.77 2.75 -2.92
CA PRO A 28 10.19 3.56 -1.85
C PRO A 28 9.66 4.91 -2.37
N TYR A 29 8.49 5.31 -1.91
CA TYR A 29 7.93 6.63 -2.20
C TYR A 29 8.78 7.71 -1.52
N SER A 30 8.81 8.93 -2.06
CA SER A 30 9.48 10.06 -1.41
C SER A 30 8.54 11.24 -1.29
N ASP A 31 8.40 11.75 -0.07
CA ASP A 31 7.63 12.94 0.25
C ASP A 31 8.24 13.69 1.46
N SER A 32 7.46 14.51 2.15
CA SER A 32 7.92 15.26 3.33
C SER A 32 8.19 14.39 4.56
N THR A 33 7.74 13.14 4.58
CA THR A 33 7.84 12.22 5.74
C THR A 33 8.79 11.05 5.51
N GLN A 34 9.18 10.82 4.26
CA GLN A 34 10.03 9.71 3.88
C GLN A 34 10.91 10.07 2.69
N ARG A 35 12.19 9.75 2.79
CA ARG A 35 13.18 9.92 1.71
C ARG A 35 13.99 8.64 1.55
N TRP A 36 14.09 8.13 0.30
CA TRP A 36 15.03 7.06 0.01
C TRP A 36 16.43 7.65 -0.25
N ASP A 37 17.45 6.97 0.30
CA ASP A 37 18.86 7.34 0.16
C ASP A 37 19.54 6.48 -0.91
N ARG A 38 19.17 5.18 -0.97
CA ARG A 38 19.67 4.23 -1.97
C ARG A 38 18.54 3.31 -2.44
N PHE A 39 18.57 2.97 -3.72
CA PHE A 39 17.68 1.99 -4.32
C PHE A 39 18.41 1.19 -5.39
N HIS A 40 18.25 -0.12 -5.36
CA HIS A 40 18.74 -1.04 -6.38
C HIS A 40 17.66 -2.05 -6.74
N ILE A 41 17.55 -2.39 -8.03
CA ILE A 41 16.70 -3.45 -8.54
C ILE A 41 17.53 -4.41 -9.37
N GLY A 42 17.47 -5.70 -9.04
CA GLY A 42 18.07 -6.81 -9.77
C GLY A 42 17.00 -7.70 -10.37
N VAL A 43 17.24 -8.23 -11.56
CA VAL A 43 16.31 -9.11 -12.28
C VAL A 43 17.05 -10.34 -12.80
N THR A 44 16.53 -11.52 -12.53
CA THR A 44 17.05 -12.81 -12.98
C THR A 44 15.93 -13.61 -13.65
N PRO A 45 16.10 -14.09 -14.91
CA PRO A 45 17.26 -13.87 -15.76
C PRO A 45 17.39 -12.41 -16.20
N THR A 46 18.58 -12.00 -16.61
CA THR A 46 18.86 -10.62 -17.00
C THR A 46 17.91 -10.15 -18.10
N GLY A 47 17.26 -9.04 -17.85
CA GLY A 47 16.33 -8.35 -18.73
C GLY A 47 16.61 -6.85 -18.82
N SER A 48 15.79 -6.11 -19.55
CA SER A 48 15.82 -4.65 -19.51
C SER A 48 14.97 -4.12 -18.35
N VAL A 49 15.44 -3.06 -17.71
CA VAL A 49 14.70 -2.36 -16.66
C VAL A 49 14.65 -0.88 -17.03
N ARG A 50 13.44 -0.33 -17.16
CA ARG A 50 13.21 1.10 -17.40
C ARG A 50 12.40 1.67 -16.25
N GLN A 51 12.82 2.81 -15.72
CA GLN A 51 12.11 3.50 -14.65
C GLN A 51 11.25 4.63 -15.23
N TYR A 52 10.06 4.82 -14.65
CA TYR A 52 9.21 5.98 -14.86
C TYR A 52 8.44 6.31 -13.57
N VAL A 53 7.75 7.45 -13.56
CA VAL A 53 6.84 7.85 -12.49
C VAL A 53 5.43 7.76 -13.05
N ASP A 54 4.54 7.02 -12.36
CA ASP A 54 3.16 6.87 -12.78
C ASP A 54 2.28 8.09 -12.39
N GLY A 55 1.00 8.05 -12.75
CA GLY A 55 0.06 9.16 -12.51
C GLY A 55 -0.17 9.50 -11.03
N PHE A 56 0.18 8.62 -10.10
CA PHE A 56 0.07 8.85 -8.65
C PHE A 56 1.41 9.23 -8.01
N GLY A 57 2.45 9.42 -8.82
CA GLY A 57 3.79 9.73 -8.33
C GLY A 57 4.60 8.53 -7.87
N ASN A 58 4.12 7.30 -8.11
CA ASN A 58 4.85 6.09 -7.75
C ASN A 58 6.03 5.86 -8.68
N ARG A 59 7.15 5.42 -8.10
CA ARG A 59 8.31 4.96 -8.85
C ARG A 59 8.05 3.57 -9.38
N THR A 60 7.87 3.46 -10.69
CA THR A 60 7.56 2.21 -11.38
C THR A 60 8.73 1.78 -12.26
N HIS A 61 9.01 0.49 -12.28
CA HIS A 61 10.02 -0.11 -13.14
C HIS A 61 9.35 -1.07 -14.11
N LEU A 62 9.53 -0.82 -15.41
CA LEU A 62 9.13 -1.75 -16.47
C LEU A 62 10.26 -2.73 -16.70
N VAL A 63 10.04 -3.97 -16.32
CA VAL A 63 10.95 -5.11 -16.51
C VAL A 63 10.52 -5.88 -17.75
N THR A 64 11.47 -6.18 -18.66
CA THR A 64 11.21 -6.99 -19.85
C THR A 64 12.27 -8.08 -19.97
N VAL A 65 11.83 -9.34 -20.06
CA VAL A 65 12.68 -10.52 -20.25
C VAL A 65 12.27 -11.21 -21.52
N GLY A 66 13.12 -11.14 -22.56
CA GLY A 66 12.84 -11.72 -23.89
C GLY A 66 13.35 -13.15 -24.10
N LYS A 67 14.17 -13.69 -23.19
CA LYS A 67 14.74 -15.04 -23.29
C LYS A 67 13.80 -16.07 -22.66
N PRO A 68 13.73 -17.31 -23.21
CA PRO A 68 13.02 -18.40 -22.54
C PRO A 68 13.52 -18.63 -21.12
N HIS A 69 12.60 -18.79 -20.18
CA HIS A 69 12.93 -19.02 -18.77
C HIS A 69 11.79 -19.71 -18.04
N ARG A 70 12.11 -20.40 -16.94
CA ARG A 70 11.16 -21.02 -16.01
C ARG A 70 11.14 -20.37 -14.65
N MET A 71 11.91 -19.31 -14.47
CA MET A 71 11.96 -18.54 -13.23
C MET A 71 12.22 -17.07 -13.56
N LEU A 72 11.47 -16.18 -12.93
CA LEU A 72 11.74 -14.75 -12.92
C LEU A 72 11.84 -14.30 -11.48
N GLU A 73 12.99 -13.73 -11.11
CA GLU A 73 13.19 -13.17 -9.79
C GLU A 73 13.50 -11.68 -9.89
N VAL A 74 12.79 -10.89 -9.12
CA VAL A 74 13.01 -9.45 -8.95
C VAL A 74 13.39 -9.19 -7.51
N VAL A 75 14.58 -8.63 -7.30
CA VAL A 75 15.09 -8.28 -5.97
C VAL A 75 15.28 -6.77 -5.90
N THR A 76 14.62 -6.13 -4.94
CA THR A 76 14.88 -4.71 -4.63
C THR A 76 15.58 -4.59 -3.28
N ARG A 77 16.54 -3.65 -3.20
CA ARG A 77 17.21 -3.27 -1.96
C ARG A 77 17.17 -1.76 -1.81
N SER A 78 16.73 -1.28 -0.67
CA SER A 78 16.58 0.13 -0.39
C SER A 78 17.16 0.48 0.97
N GLU A 79 17.75 1.66 1.07
CA GLU A 79 18.00 2.35 2.32
C GLU A 79 17.24 3.68 2.27
N LEU A 80 16.53 3.99 3.32
CA LEU A 80 15.66 5.16 3.40
C LEU A 80 15.56 5.70 4.82
N SER A 81 15.12 6.94 4.92
CA SER A 81 14.90 7.64 6.19
C SER A 81 13.43 8.03 6.31
N THR A 82 12.83 7.75 7.47
CA THR A 82 11.50 8.21 7.87
C THR A 82 11.62 9.25 8.98
N THR A 83 10.75 10.28 8.97
CA THR A 83 10.89 11.46 9.85
C THR A 83 9.63 11.83 10.62
N LEU A 84 8.54 11.08 10.46
CA LEU A 84 7.25 11.39 11.10
C LEU A 84 7.15 10.76 12.49
N GLU A 85 7.90 11.31 13.47
CA GLU A 85 7.92 10.82 14.86
C GLU A 85 6.61 11.06 15.61
N ASN A 86 5.92 12.19 15.34
CA ASN A 86 4.63 12.52 15.94
C ASN A 86 3.55 12.67 14.85
N PRO A 87 2.94 11.57 14.40
CA PRO A 87 2.00 11.61 13.29
C PRO A 87 0.66 12.31 13.61
N SER A 88 0.32 12.44 14.88
CA SER A 88 -0.91 13.12 15.32
C SER A 88 -0.73 14.64 15.47
N ALA A 89 0.49 15.15 15.40
CA ALA A 89 0.72 16.58 15.45
C ALA A 89 0.41 17.24 14.10
N ALA A 90 -0.27 18.38 14.16
CA ALA A 90 -0.42 19.23 12.98
C ALA A 90 0.95 19.75 12.52
N PRO A 91 1.19 19.87 11.22
CA PRO A 91 2.44 20.40 10.72
C PRO A 91 2.61 21.87 11.08
N ALA A 92 3.85 22.33 11.29
CA ALA A 92 4.14 23.71 11.64
C ALA A 92 3.68 24.73 10.58
N LYS A 93 3.54 24.29 9.33
CA LYS A 93 3.00 25.09 8.22
C LYS A 93 1.73 24.44 7.71
N PRO A 94 0.70 25.22 7.35
CA PRO A 94 -0.52 24.65 6.76
C PRO A 94 -0.20 23.79 5.56
N PRO A 95 -0.90 22.65 5.39
CA PRO A 95 -0.73 21.81 4.22
C PRO A 95 -1.10 22.56 2.94
N ARG A 96 -0.47 22.19 1.84
CA ARG A 96 -0.89 22.71 0.53
C ARG A 96 -2.28 22.14 0.20
N PRO A 97 -3.22 22.96 -0.31
CA PRO A 97 -4.49 22.45 -0.81
C PRO A 97 -4.26 21.34 -1.85
N LEU A 98 -5.16 20.37 -1.89
CA LEU A 98 -5.14 19.35 -2.94
C LEU A 98 -5.39 19.98 -4.30
N LEU A 99 -4.72 19.45 -5.32
CA LEU A 99 -5.04 19.76 -6.71
C LEU A 99 -6.45 19.25 -7.03
N PRO A 100 -7.20 19.91 -7.94
CA PRO A 100 -8.52 19.42 -8.36
C PRO A 100 -8.49 17.98 -8.89
N SER A 101 -7.42 17.59 -9.60
CA SER A 101 -7.20 16.20 -10.05
C SER A 101 -7.15 15.21 -8.88
N ASP A 102 -6.37 15.53 -7.84
CA ASP A 102 -6.24 14.68 -6.67
C ASP A 102 -7.57 14.55 -5.90
N GLN A 103 -8.34 15.66 -5.83
CA GLN A 103 -9.68 15.61 -5.23
C GLN A 103 -10.60 14.66 -6.01
N ILE A 104 -10.60 14.73 -7.35
CA ILE A 104 -11.41 13.84 -8.18
C ILE A 104 -10.96 12.39 -7.98
N ASP A 105 -9.67 12.10 -8.10
CA ASP A 105 -9.15 10.73 -8.02
C ASP A 105 -9.42 10.08 -6.65
N PHE A 106 -9.27 10.84 -5.57
CA PHE A 106 -9.31 10.27 -4.21
C PHE A 106 -10.66 10.45 -3.50
N LEU A 107 -11.64 11.11 -4.13
CA LEU A 107 -13.05 11.12 -3.71
C LEU A 107 -13.92 10.19 -4.54
N SER A 108 -13.51 9.87 -5.78
CA SER A 108 -14.30 9.04 -6.68
C SER A 108 -14.24 7.55 -6.31
N PRO A 109 -15.30 6.80 -6.61
CA PRO A 109 -15.26 5.34 -6.55
C PRO A 109 -14.16 4.76 -7.43
N SER A 110 -13.69 3.56 -7.09
CA SER A 110 -12.69 2.81 -7.86
C SER A 110 -13.11 1.34 -8.00
N PRO A 111 -12.48 0.54 -8.87
CA PRO A 111 -12.92 -0.83 -9.15
C PRO A 111 -13.06 -1.73 -7.91
N LEU A 112 -12.13 -1.64 -6.96
CA LEU A 112 -12.19 -2.43 -5.73
C LEU A 112 -12.92 -1.72 -4.58
N VAL A 113 -13.17 -0.41 -4.69
CA VAL A 113 -13.90 0.39 -3.72
C VAL A 113 -15.03 1.16 -4.43
N PRO A 114 -16.08 0.48 -4.88
CA PRO A 114 -17.27 1.12 -5.42
C PRO A 114 -18.00 1.92 -4.35
N ALA A 115 -18.87 2.85 -4.76
CA ALA A 115 -19.79 3.51 -3.85
C ALA A 115 -20.85 2.49 -3.37
N LEU A 116 -20.99 2.35 -2.05
CA LEU A 116 -21.97 1.45 -1.43
C LEU A 116 -22.88 2.24 -0.48
N PRO A 117 -24.20 1.95 -0.44
CA PRO A 117 -25.12 2.50 0.57
C PRO A 117 -24.67 2.18 2.00
N ASP A 118 -24.11 1.01 2.22
CA ASP A 118 -23.60 0.52 3.50
C ASP A 118 -22.64 1.51 4.19
N PHE A 119 -21.86 2.27 3.42
CA PHE A 119 -20.97 3.29 3.99
C PHE A 119 -21.75 4.43 4.64
N ALA A 120 -22.82 4.90 4.01
CA ALA A 120 -23.68 5.93 4.57
C ALA A 120 -24.40 5.44 5.83
N GLU A 121 -24.84 4.18 5.84
CA GLU A 121 -25.47 3.54 7.00
C GLU A 121 -24.46 3.40 8.16
N MET A 122 -23.22 2.97 7.88
CA MET A 122 -22.17 2.88 8.89
C MET A 122 -21.83 4.25 9.48
N LEU A 123 -21.73 5.30 8.66
CA LEU A 123 -21.48 6.67 9.11
C LEU A 123 -22.61 7.16 10.00
N ALA A 124 -23.86 6.96 9.60
CA ALA A 124 -25.03 7.35 10.40
C ALA A 124 -25.07 6.61 11.75
N ALA A 125 -24.85 5.29 11.74
CA ALA A 125 -24.81 4.47 12.96
C ALA A 125 -23.68 4.86 13.92
N ALA A 126 -22.57 5.44 13.39
CA ALA A 126 -21.46 5.97 14.18
C ALA A 126 -21.66 7.44 14.63
N GLY A 127 -22.82 8.04 14.32
CA GLY A 127 -23.16 9.41 14.71
C GLY A 127 -22.50 10.49 13.83
N PHE A 128 -21.95 10.13 12.67
CA PHE A 128 -21.43 11.10 11.71
C PHE A 128 -22.59 11.74 10.93
N THR A 129 -22.92 12.98 11.28
CA THR A 129 -23.94 13.79 10.60
C THR A 129 -23.27 14.89 9.78
N GLY A 130 -22.88 14.58 8.54
CA GLY A 130 -22.18 15.52 7.67
C GLY A 130 -20.74 15.09 7.33
N HIS A 131 -19.93 16.05 6.85
CA HIS A 131 -18.56 15.75 6.42
C HIS A 131 -17.59 15.60 7.60
N ALA A 132 -17.04 14.40 7.80
CA ALA A 132 -16.03 14.10 8.83
C ALA A 132 -14.61 14.49 8.38
N THR A 133 -14.44 15.72 7.86
CA THR A 133 -13.19 16.16 7.21
C THR A 133 -12.04 16.50 8.16
N SER A 134 -12.20 16.29 9.46
CA SER A 134 -11.16 16.52 10.46
C SER A 134 -10.25 15.31 10.65
N PHE A 135 -9.04 15.54 11.15
CA PHE A 135 -8.10 14.46 11.52
C PHE A 135 -8.72 13.48 12.53
N ASP A 136 -9.36 14.00 13.57
CA ASP A 136 -10.01 13.15 14.58
C ASP A 136 -11.22 12.40 14.02
N GLY A 137 -11.93 12.98 13.05
CA GLY A 137 -12.99 12.31 12.32
C GLY A 137 -12.47 11.07 11.58
N VAL A 138 -11.40 11.21 10.82
CA VAL A 138 -10.77 10.08 10.11
C VAL A 138 -10.24 9.03 11.10
N ARG A 139 -9.62 9.46 12.21
CA ARG A 139 -9.16 8.54 13.25
C ARG A 139 -10.31 7.72 13.85
N THR A 140 -11.46 8.36 14.07
CA THR A 140 -12.67 7.67 14.54
C THR A 140 -13.18 6.66 13.50
N LEU A 141 -13.14 6.99 12.20
CA LEU A 141 -13.50 6.05 11.14
C LEU A 141 -12.53 4.86 11.07
N SER A 142 -11.22 5.10 11.23
CA SER A 142 -10.21 4.04 11.29
C SER A 142 -10.49 3.05 12.43
N ARG A 143 -10.77 3.59 13.62
CA ARG A 143 -11.13 2.77 14.77
C ARG A 143 -12.45 2.02 14.57
N LEU A 144 -13.45 2.66 13.95
CA LEU A 144 -14.72 1.99 13.62
C LEU A 144 -14.51 0.76 12.73
N VAL A 145 -13.58 0.85 11.74
CA VAL A 145 -13.22 -0.31 10.91
C VAL A 145 -12.52 -1.37 11.76
N HIS A 146 -11.54 -0.97 12.56
CA HIS A 146 -10.83 -1.89 13.46
C HIS A 146 -11.77 -2.70 14.36
N ASP A 147 -12.74 -2.01 14.97
CA ASP A 147 -13.64 -2.61 15.96
C ASP A 147 -14.75 -3.49 15.32
N ARG A 148 -15.10 -3.24 14.05
CA ARG A 148 -16.22 -3.94 13.39
C ARG A 148 -15.80 -5.09 12.49
N PHE A 149 -14.53 -5.15 12.07
CA PHE A 149 -14.05 -6.19 11.16
C PHE A 149 -13.05 -7.11 11.86
N THR A 150 -13.10 -8.39 11.54
CA THR A 150 -12.19 -9.40 12.09
C THR A 150 -11.01 -9.61 11.12
N TYR A 151 -9.78 -9.50 11.64
CA TYR A 151 -8.61 -9.83 10.83
C TYR A 151 -8.51 -11.36 10.66
N GLU A 152 -8.64 -11.82 9.43
CA GLU A 152 -8.62 -13.24 9.09
C GLU A 152 -7.90 -13.48 7.76
N ARG A 153 -6.91 -14.38 7.77
CA ARG A 153 -6.14 -14.72 6.57
C ARG A 153 -6.87 -15.76 5.73
N ASN A 154 -6.63 -15.72 4.41
CA ASN A 154 -7.14 -16.68 3.43
C ASN A 154 -8.67 -16.67 3.22
N VAL A 155 -9.37 -15.65 3.71
CA VAL A 155 -10.82 -15.47 3.46
C VAL A 155 -11.09 -14.56 2.27
N THR A 156 -10.09 -13.77 1.85
CA THR A 156 -10.16 -12.86 0.72
C THR A 156 -8.98 -13.07 -0.23
N THR A 157 -9.10 -12.52 -1.42
CA THR A 157 -8.04 -12.49 -2.45
C THR A 157 -7.74 -11.03 -2.84
N VAL A 158 -6.68 -10.81 -3.58
CA VAL A 158 -6.32 -9.46 -4.09
C VAL A 158 -7.40 -8.83 -4.98
N GLY A 159 -8.32 -9.61 -5.53
CA GLY A 159 -9.43 -9.14 -6.34
C GLY A 159 -10.76 -9.02 -5.57
N THR A 160 -10.79 -9.35 -4.28
CA THR A 160 -12.00 -9.24 -3.47
C THR A 160 -12.44 -7.78 -3.35
N THR A 161 -13.70 -7.51 -3.68
CA THR A 161 -14.27 -6.17 -3.62
C THR A 161 -14.67 -5.80 -2.20
N VAL A 162 -14.69 -4.51 -1.90
CA VAL A 162 -15.15 -4.03 -0.59
C VAL A 162 -16.59 -4.45 -0.28
N ALA A 163 -17.45 -4.62 -1.29
CA ALA A 163 -18.82 -5.11 -1.11
C ALA A 163 -18.86 -6.55 -0.54
N GLU A 164 -17.90 -7.39 -0.91
CA GLU A 164 -17.77 -8.75 -0.36
C GLU A 164 -17.25 -8.72 1.07
N VAL A 165 -16.27 -7.85 1.35
CA VAL A 165 -15.72 -7.65 2.70
C VAL A 165 -16.81 -7.15 3.66
N MET A 166 -17.63 -6.19 3.23
CA MET A 166 -18.76 -5.66 4.01
C MET A 166 -19.77 -6.75 4.39
N ARG A 167 -20.00 -7.76 3.54
CA ARG A 167 -20.89 -8.88 3.84
C ARG A 167 -20.30 -9.89 4.84
N HIS A 168 -19.00 -10.13 4.77
CA HIS A 168 -18.32 -11.14 5.60
C HIS A 168 -17.80 -10.59 6.92
N HIS A 169 -17.61 -9.27 7.02
CA HIS A 169 -17.02 -8.58 8.18
C HIS A 169 -15.65 -9.16 8.59
N SER A 170 -14.92 -9.75 7.64
CA SER A 170 -13.58 -10.27 7.85
C SER A 170 -12.68 -10.08 6.63
N GLY A 171 -11.39 -10.01 6.84
CA GLY A 171 -10.40 -9.84 5.79
C GLY A 171 -9.00 -9.55 6.32
N VAL A 172 -8.12 -9.10 5.43
CA VAL A 172 -6.73 -8.73 5.74
C VAL A 172 -6.52 -7.22 5.65
N CYS A 173 -5.29 -6.75 5.85
CA CYS A 173 -4.96 -5.31 5.83
C CYS A 173 -5.43 -4.56 4.56
N GLN A 174 -5.40 -5.22 3.40
CA GLN A 174 -5.96 -4.68 2.15
C GLN A 174 -7.46 -4.36 2.29
N ASP A 175 -8.21 -5.28 2.87
CA ASP A 175 -9.66 -5.17 3.01
C ASP A 175 -10.05 -4.08 4.00
N PHE A 176 -9.35 -4.00 5.14
CA PHE A 176 -9.51 -2.91 6.12
C PHE A 176 -9.22 -1.55 5.49
N ALA A 177 -8.18 -1.46 4.67
CA ALA A 177 -7.87 -0.23 3.95
C ALA A 177 -8.97 0.14 2.95
N HIS A 178 -9.51 -0.82 2.18
CA HIS A 178 -10.61 -0.55 1.25
C HIS A 178 -11.89 -0.09 1.94
N VAL A 179 -12.27 -0.70 3.08
CA VAL A 179 -13.43 -0.25 3.87
C VAL A 179 -13.22 1.17 4.38
N LEU A 180 -12.04 1.48 4.95
CA LEU A 180 -11.75 2.82 5.45
C LEU A 180 -11.74 3.86 4.32
N ILE A 181 -11.21 3.55 3.14
CA ILE A 181 -11.28 4.43 1.95
C ILE A 181 -12.72 4.71 1.57
N GLY A 182 -13.58 3.67 1.53
CA GLY A 182 -15.00 3.82 1.21
C GLY A 182 -15.71 4.74 2.20
N LEU A 183 -15.49 4.56 3.50
CA LEU A 183 -16.04 5.43 4.56
C LEU A 183 -15.53 6.87 4.44
N CYS A 184 -14.24 7.07 4.23
CA CYS A 184 -13.65 8.40 4.03
C CYS A 184 -14.29 9.12 2.85
N ARG A 185 -14.39 8.46 1.69
CA ARG A 185 -15.00 9.03 0.48
C ARG A 185 -16.48 9.36 0.68
N ALA A 186 -17.23 8.47 1.32
CA ALA A 186 -18.64 8.71 1.66
C ALA A 186 -18.81 9.90 2.63
N ALA A 187 -17.82 10.13 3.50
CA ALA A 187 -17.76 11.29 4.41
C ALA A 187 -17.18 12.56 3.75
N GLY A 188 -16.87 12.55 2.46
CA GLY A 188 -16.29 13.69 1.74
C GLY A 188 -14.80 13.93 2.02
N VAL A 189 -14.08 12.92 2.53
CA VAL A 189 -12.64 12.98 2.82
C VAL A 189 -11.88 12.31 1.67
N PRO A 190 -10.99 13.03 0.96
CA PRO A 190 -10.11 12.42 -0.03
C PRO A 190 -9.22 11.38 0.64
N ALA A 191 -9.27 10.13 0.14
CA ALA A 191 -8.55 9.01 0.70
C ALA A 191 -7.92 8.13 -0.37
N ARG A 192 -6.67 7.69 -0.11
CA ARG A 192 -5.89 6.86 -1.00
C ARG A 192 -5.34 5.62 -0.30
N TYR A 193 -5.24 4.57 -1.05
CA TYR A 193 -4.62 3.33 -0.64
C TYR A 193 -3.10 3.49 -0.60
N VAL A 194 -2.46 2.93 0.40
CA VAL A 194 -1.00 2.87 0.52
C VAL A 194 -0.57 1.42 0.62
N SER A 195 0.34 1.02 -0.27
CA SER A 195 1.09 -0.24 -0.17
C SER A 195 2.46 0.06 0.43
N GLY A 196 2.88 -0.77 1.38
CA GLY A 196 4.16 -0.57 2.05
C GLY A 196 4.53 -1.69 3.02
N TYR A 197 5.30 -1.33 4.04
CA TYR A 197 5.81 -2.27 5.04
C TYR A 197 5.79 -1.65 6.42
N THR A 198 5.59 -2.47 7.45
CA THR A 198 5.92 -2.13 8.83
C THR A 198 7.38 -2.48 9.11
N VAL A 199 8.05 -1.62 9.87
CA VAL A 199 9.47 -1.79 10.23
C VAL A 199 9.58 -2.51 11.56
N SER A 200 10.49 -3.47 11.64
CA SER A 200 10.85 -4.16 12.88
C SER A 200 12.26 -3.78 13.31
N ASP A 201 12.55 -3.95 14.58
CA ASP A 201 13.93 -3.89 15.08
C ASP A 201 14.72 -5.09 14.52
N LEU A 202 16.02 -4.89 14.30
CA LEU A 202 16.90 -6.00 13.95
C LEU A 202 16.84 -7.07 15.07
N PRO A 203 16.74 -8.35 14.70
CA PRO A 203 16.82 -9.42 15.69
C PRO A 203 18.21 -9.39 16.37
N PRO A 204 18.33 -9.95 17.59
CA PRO A 204 19.62 -10.10 18.25
C PRO A 204 20.65 -10.80 17.37
N ASP A 205 21.92 -10.51 17.59
CA ASP A 205 23.04 -11.14 16.85
C ASP A 205 22.87 -12.66 16.76
N ASN A 206 23.04 -13.18 15.53
CA ASN A 206 22.88 -14.60 15.17
C ASN A 206 21.45 -15.15 15.12
N ALA A 207 20.40 -14.34 15.36
CA ALA A 207 19.05 -14.79 15.08
C ALA A 207 18.73 -14.66 13.58
N PRO A 208 18.01 -15.64 12.98
CA PRO A 208 17.63 -15.53 11.58
C PRO A 208 16.69 -14.35 11.37
N LEU A 209 16.88 -13.61 10.26
CA LEU A 209 15.95 -12.59 9.83
C LEU A 209 14.59 -13.26 9.56
N ARG A 210 13.51 -12.65 10.06
CA ARG A 210 12.15 -13.14 9.81
C ARG A 210 11.58 -12.47 8.59
N ALA A 211 11.13 -13.28 7.64
CA ALA A 211 10.37 -12.77 6.52
C ALA A 211 9.10 -12.06 7.04
N GLN A 212 8.88 -10.86 6.56
CA GLN A 212 7.73 -10.03 6.88
C GLN A 212 6.75 -10.06 5.71
N ALA A 213 5.50 -9.67 5.94
CA ALA A 213 4.54 -9.47 4.88
C ALA A 213 4.52 -7.99 4.44
N SER A 214 4.08 -7.75 3.21
CA SER A 214 3.65 -6.42 2.81
C SER A 214 2.48 -5.98 3.69
N HIS A 215 2.32 -4.68 3.85
CA HIS A 215 1.25 -4.10 4.63
C HIS A 215 0.49 -3.05 3.82
N ALA A 216 -0.73 -2.76 4.25
CA ALA A 216 -1.58 -1.77 3.61
C ALA A 216 -2.26 -0.89 4.66
N TRP A 217 -2.41 0.38 4.32
CA TRP A 217 -3.14 1.37 5.13
C TRP A 217 -3.76 2.45 4.24
N VAL A 218 -4.37 3.42 4.85
CA VAL A 218 -5.00 4.54 4.15
C VAL A 218 -4.26 5.83 4.46
N GLU A 219 -4.00 6.65 3.47
CA GLU A 219 -3.74 8.07 3.70
C GLU A 219 -5.01 8.85 3.37
N ALA A 220 -5.45 9.68 4.34
CA ALA A 220 -6.56 10.60 4.17
C ALA A 220 -6.07 12.05 4.26
N TYR A 221 -6.64 12.91 3.42
CA TYR A 221 -6.30 14.33 3.41
C TYR A 221 -7.26 15.13 4.30
N THR A 222 -6.69 15.87 5.23
CA THR A 222 -7.45 16.82 6.07
C THR A 222 -6.88 18.24 5.95
N PRO A 223 -7.72 19.28 6.02
CA PRO A 223 -7.26 20.66 5.87
C PRO A 223 -6.18 21.07 6.89
N THR A 224 -6.21 20.48 8.09
CA THR A 224 -5.28 20.81 9.18
C THR A 224 -3.97 20.04 9.14
N HIS A 225 -3.98 18.79 8.64
CA HIS A 225 -2.81 17.89 8.70
C HIS A 225 -2.26 17.53 7.32
N GLY A 226 -2.99 17.82 6.21
CA GLY A 226 -2.66 17.30 4.90
C GLY A 226 -2.86 15.78 4.84
N TRP A 227 -2.06 15.11 4.04
CA TRP A 227 -2.05 13.65 4.00
C TRP A 227 -1.50 13.06 5.29
N ARG A 228 -2.30 12.20 5.96
CA ARG A 228 -1.90 11.41 7.12
C ARG A 228 -2.34 9.97 6.95
N GLY A 229 -1.48 9.06 7.40
CA GLY A 229 -1.73 7.62 7.34
C GLY A 229 -2.54 7.14 8.55
N PHE A 230 -3.49 6.24 8.28
CA PHE A 230 -4.34 5.58 9.27
C PHE A 230 -4.34 4.08 8.97
N ASP A 231 -3.82 3.29 9.88
CA ASP A 231 -3.76 1.84 9.79
C ASP A 231 -4.90 1.24 10.63
N ALA A 232 -6.02 0.96 9.97
CA ALA A 232 -7.19 0.38 10.62
C ALA A 232 -6.97 -1.06 11.07
N THR A 233 -5.98 -1.78 10.53
CA THR A 233 -5.66 -3.14 10.96
C THR A 233 -5.07 -3.15 12.36
N ASN A 234 -4.21 -2.18 12.68
CA ASN A 234 -3.50 -2.09 13.95
C ASN A 234 -4.04 -0.98 14.88
N ASP A 235 -5.08 -0.24 14.49
CA ASP A 235 -5.64 0.93 15.17
C ASP A 235 -4.58 2.00 15.51
N VAL A 236 -3.72 2.33 14.55
CA VAL A 236 -2.66 3.33 14.75
C VAL A 236 -2.67 4.43 13.69
N VAL A 237 -2.23 5.62 14.07
CA VAL A 237 -1.83 6.67 13.12
C VAL A 237 -0.42 6.35 12.65
N VAL A 238 -0.25 6.32 11.34
CA VAL A 238 1.00 5.91 10.68
C VAL A 238 2.11 6.92 10.94
N GLY A 239 3.18 6.45 11.56
CA GLY A 239 4.38 7.22 11.86
C GLY A 239 5.62 6.69 11.14
N ASP A 240 6.78 6.94 11.73
CA ASP A 240 8.09 6.57 11.18
C ASP A 240 8.34 5.05 11.10
N GLY A 241 7.57 4.23 11.83
CA GLY A 241 7.59 2.76 11.75
C GLY A 241 6.93 2.16 10.50
N HIS A 242 6.46 2.98 9.55
CA HIS A 242 5.85 2.53 8.31
C HIS A 242 6.62 3.05 7.10
N VAL A 243 6.92 2.18 6.16
CA VAL A 243 7.60 2.52 4.89
C VAL A 243 6.59 2.47 3.76
N LYS A 244 6.28 3.61 3.17
CA LYS A 244 5.40 3.76 2.02
C LYS A 244 6.15 3.44 0.73
N VAL A 245 5.54 2.62 -0.13
CA VAL A 245 6.10 2.22 -1.43
C VAL A 245 5.28 2.78 -2.58
N ALA A 246 3.96 2.60 -2.55
CA ALA A 246 3.09 3.10 -3.60
C ALA A 246 1.76 3.61 -3.03
N VAL A 247 1.16 4.57 -3.72
CA VAL A 247 -0.17 5.13 -3.43
C VAL A 247 -1.08 5.05 -4.65
N GLY A 248 -2.38 4.91 -4.44
CA GLY A 248 -3.36 4.84 -5.52
C GLY A 248 -4.78 4.90 -5.00
N ARG A 249 -5.78 4.74 -5.87
CA ARG A 249 -7.20 4.79 -5.48
C ARG A 249 -7.63 3.55 -4.71
N ASP A 250 -7.06 2.40 -5.07
CA ASP A 250 -7.24 1.10 -4.44
C ASP A 250 -6.02 0.19 -4.74
N TYR A 251 -6.06 -1.09 -4.34
CA TYR A 251 -4.97 -2.03 -4.55
C TYR A 251 -4.59 -2.22 -6.03
N ALA A 252 -5.53 -2.13 -6.97
CA ALA A 252 -5.24 -2.35 -8.39
C ALA A 252 -4.25 -1.32 -8.96
N ASP A 253 -4.22 -0.10 -8.41
CA ASP A 253 -3.27 0.95 -8.82
C ASP A 253 -1.86 0.75 -8.25
N VAL A 254 -1.74 0.03 -7.12
CA VAL A 254 -0.49 -0.09 -6.34
C VAL A 254 0.08 -1.51 -6.28
N SER A 255 -0.49 -2.44 -7.02
CA SER A 255 0.00 -3.83 -7.05
C SER A 255 1.53 -3.86 -7.19
N PRO A 256 2.25 -4.55 -6.30
CA PRO A 256 3.72 -4.60 -6.30
C PRO A 256 4.30 -5.07 -7.62
N THR A 257 3.62 -6.02 -8.26
CA THR A 257 3.97 -6.54 -9.58
C THR A 257 2.71 -6.74 -10.41
N ARG A 258 2.73 -6.30 -11.67
CA ARG A 258 1.65 -6.51 -12.63
C ARG A 258 2.24 -6.73 -14.02
N GLY A 259 1.93 -7.85 -14.65
CA GLY A 259 2.53 -8.16 -15.94
C GLY A 259 1.87 -9.31 -16.67
N SER A 260 2.46 -9.63 -17.81
CA SER A 260 2.07 -10.78 -18.63
C SER A 260 3.32 -11.42 -19.23
N PHE A 261 3.17 -12.65 -19.63
CA PHE A 261 4.19 -13.41 -20.38
C PHE A 261 3.54 -14.17 -21.52
N ARG A 262 4.33 -14.54 -22.50
CA ARG A 262 3.91 -15.43 -23.58
C ARG A 262 4.40 -16.86 -23.28
N GLY A 263 3.50 -17.82 -23.25
CA GLY A 263 3.74 -19.22 -22.95
C GLY A 263 2.51 -19.88 -22.38
N ASN A 264 2.50 -21.22 -22.37
CA ASN A 264 1.45 -22.01 -21.72
C ASN A 264 2.06 -22.64 -20.46
N ALA A 265 2.04 -21.90 -19.37
CA ALA A 265 2.62 -22.30 -18.09
C ALA A 265 1.77 -21.82 -16.93
N ASP A 266 1.64 -22.64 -15.91
CA ASP A 266 1.17 -22.24 -14.61
C ASP A 266 2.25 -21.43 -13.89
N GLN A 267 1.81 -20.47 -13.05
CA GLN A 267 2.70 -19.58 -12.33
C GLN A 267 2.53 -19.78 -10.82
N ARG A 268 3.64 -19.92 -10.12
CA ARG A 268 3.70 -19.87 -8.65
C ARG A 268 4.48 -18.63 -8.22
N LEU A 269 3.85 -17.84 -7.34
CA LEU A 269 4.44 -16.63 -6.76
C LEU A 269 5.01 -16.92 -5.39
N GLY A 270 6.26 -16.50 -5.15
CA GLY A 270 6.90 -16.42 -3.84
C GLY A 270 7.30 -14.97 -3.54
N VAL A 271 7.08 -14.53 -2.31
CA VAL A 271 7.45 -13.18 -1.86
C VAL A 271 8.17 -13.28 -0.51
N VAL A 272 9.31 -12.60 -0.39
CA VAL A 272 10.06 -12.44 0.85
C VAL A 272 10.34 -10.96 1.07
N VAL A 273 10.05 -10.47 2.27
CA VAL A 273 10.27 -9.07 2.66
C VAL A 273 11.06 -9.04 3.95
N GLU A 274 12.01 -8.11 4.01
CA GLU A 274 12.79 -7.77 5.19
C GLU A 274 12.82 -6.24 5.32
N ALA A 275 12.24 -5.69 6.38
CA ALA A 275 12.21 -4.26 6.67
C ALA A 275 12.67 -4.01 8.11
N TYR A 276 13.91 -3.55 8.26
CA TYR A 276 14.55 -3.40 9.57
C TYR A 276 15.09 -2.00 9.80
N ARG A 277 14.95 -1.55 11.05
CA ARG A 277 15.64 -0.37 11.55
C ARG A 277 17.16 -0.62 11.61
N ILE A 278 17.96 0.39 11.22
CA ILE A 278 19.43 0.30 11.14
C ILE A 278 20.16 1.48 11.82
N ASP A 279 19.46 2.29 12.61
CA ASP A 279 20.01 3.37 13.47
C ASP A 279 19.84 3.08 14.96
#